data_ccc1a5f06cd1ae17bbc401bfd02ca1ec
#
_entry.id   ccc1a5f06cd1ae17bbc401bfd02ca1ec
#
_cell.length_a   1.000
_cell.length_b   1.000
_cell.length_c   1.000
_cell.angle_alpha   90.00
_cell.angle_beta   90.00
_cell.angle_gamma   90.00
#
_symmetry.space_group_name_H-M   'P 1'
#
loop_
_entity.id
_entity.type
_entity.pdbx_description
1 polymer ?
#
loop_
_entity_poly.entity_id
_entity_poly.type
_entity_poly.pdbx_seq_one_letter_code
_entity_poly.pdbx_strand_id
1 'polypeptide(L)'
;MRSLHPSEAQGPRLEITLPLPPSLNGAYRNVPGKGRRKMPEFRKWASGALPACYAVRRGTVKAGYRLHLVLPGNMRGDIDNRIKPTQDLLVKGGVLPDDKHAAAVSAERGVHREPVVHCIITWSEDPC
;
A
#
# COMPACT_ATOMS: atom_id res chain seq x y z
N MET A 1 7.51 -4.18 29.43
CA MET A 1 6.73 -4.86 28.38
C MET A 1 7.14 -4.31 27.03
N ARG A 2 7.44 -5.22 26.10
CA ARG A 2 7.88 -4.81 24.78
C ARG A 2 6.70 -4.31 23.95
N SER A 3 6.90 -3.19 23.25
CA SER A 3 5.92 -2.68 22.30
C SER A 3 6.01 -3.52 21.01
N LEU A 4 4.86 -3.97 20.50
CA LEU A 4 4.84 -4.78 19.29
C LEU A 4 4.93 -3.89 18.05
N HIS A 5 5.89 -4.22 17.19
CA HIS A 5 5.94 -3.68 15.83
C HIS A 5 4.79 -4.27 15.02
N PRO A 6 4.24 -3.57 14.01
CA PRO A 6 3.18 -4.16 13.18
C PRO A 6 3.53 -5.52 12.60
N SER A 7 4.80 -5.73 12.24
CA SER A 7 5.25 -7.03 11.72
C SER A 7 5.30 -8.12 12.79
N GLU A 8 5.24 -7.75 14.05
CA GLU A 8 5.27 -8.68 15.18
C GLU A 8 3.90 -8.83 15.84
N ALA A 9 2.89 -8.10 15.38
CA ALA A 9 1.56 -8.15 15.95
C ALA A 9 0.99 -9.54 15.85
N GLN A 10 0.28 -9.96 16.90
CA GLN A 10 -0.41 -11.26 16.88
C GLN A 10 -1.69 -11.15 16.08
N GLY A 11 -2.16 -12.26 15.56
CA GLY A 11 -3.37 -12.34 14.77
C GLY A 11 -3.11 -12.51 13.30
N PRO A 12 -4.15 -12.47 12.48
CA PRO A 12 -4.01 -12.65 11.03
C PRO A 12 -3.10 -11.61 10.40
N ARG A 13 -2.30 -12.06 9.45
CA ARG A 13 -1.30 -11.22 8.81
C ARG A 13 -1.11 -11.64 7.36
N LEU A 14 -0.96 -10.64 6.50
CA LEU A 14 -0.67 -10.84 5.09
C LEU A 14 0.48 -9.90 4.72
N GLU A 15 1.45 -10.42 3.98
CA GLU A 15 2.54 -9.59 3.47
C GLU A 15 2.57 -9.71 1.95
N ILE A 16 2.78 -8.57 1.30
CA ILE A 16 2.88 -8.50 -0.14
C ILE A 16 3.94 -7.46 -0.49
N THR A 17 4.77 -7.79 -1.48
CA THR A 17 5.81 -6.88 -1.98
C THR A 17 5.39 -6.38 -3.36
N LEU A 18 5.41 -5.07 -3.54
CA LEU A 18 5.03 -4.41 -4.78
C LEU A 18 6.19 -3.57 -5.29
N PRO A 19 6.26 -3.33 -6.60
CA PRO A 19 7.18 -2.32 -7.11
C PRO A 19 6.88 -0.97 -6.45
N LEU A 20 7.92 -0.17 -6.23
CA LEU A 20 7.74 1.14 -5.61
C LEU A 20 6.90 2.04 -6.51
N PRO A 21 5.80 2.61 -6.00
CA PRO A 21 4.97 3.50 -6.83
C PRO A 21 5.68 4.83 -7.10
N PRO A 22 5.30 5.52 -8.18
CA PRO A 22 5.74 6.89 -8.38
C PRO A 22 5.24 7.78 -7.25
N SER A 23 5.88 8.93 -7.06
CA SER A 23 5.41 9.91 -6.08
C SER A 23 3.99 10.36 -6.44
N LEU A 24 3.14 10.55 -5.42
CA LEU A 24 1.78 11.04 -5.63
C LEU A 24 1.78 12.38 -6.37
N ASN A 25 2.81 13.22 -6.15
CA ASN A 25 2.92 14.49 -6.85
C ASN A 25 3.03 14.31 -8.37
N GLY A 26 3.56 13.18 -8.83
CA GLY A 26 3.65 12.87 -10.25
C GLY A 26 2.56 11.95 -10.77
N ALA A 27 1.64 11.50 -9.89
CA ALA A 27 0.65 10.50 -10.27
C ALA A 27 -0.54 11.10 -11.03
N TYR A 28 -0.79 12.38 -10.85
CA TYR A 28 -1.93 13.08 -11.45
C TYR A 28 -1.51 14.42 -12.00
N ARG A 29 -2.23 14.88 -13.01
CA ARG A 29 -2.09 16.25 -13.50
C ARG A 29 -3.44 16.71 -14.03
N ASN A 30 -3.63 18.03 -14.06
CA ASN A 30 -4.82 18.62 -14.65
C ASN A 30 -4.67 18.65 -16.17
N VAL A 31 -5.72 18.25 -16.86
CA VAL A 31 -5.78 18.30 -18.32
C VAL A 31 -6.86 19.31 -18.70
N PRO A 32 -6.53 20.33 -19.49
CA PRO A 32 -7.53 21.34 -19.87
C PRO A 32 -8.80 20.69 -20.43
N GLY A 33 -9.94 21.09 -19.89
CA GLY A 33 -11.24 20.58 -20.31
C GLY A 33 -11.58 19.18 -19.85
N LYS A 34 -10.66 18.47 -19.20
CA LYS A 34 -10.87 17.08 -18.77
C LYS A 34 -10.62 16.86 -17.29
N GLY A 35 -10.18 17.88 -16.55
CA GLY A 35 -9.88 17.77 -15.14
C GLY A 35 -8.59 17.03 -14.88
N ARG A 36 -8.52 16.36 -13.72
CA ARG A 36 -7.32 15.70 -13.26
C ARG A 36 -7.22 14.28 -13.82
N ARG A 37 -6.06 13.94 -14.37
CA ARG A 37 -5.82 12.64 -14.99
C ARG A 37 -4.57 12.00 -14.40
N LYS A 38 -4.55 10.65 -14.31
CA LYS A 38 -3.37 9.92 -13.89
C LYS A 38 -2.28 10.06 -14.94
N MET A 39 -1.05 10.23 -14.45
CA MET A 39 0.11 10.25 -15.34
C MET A 39 0.39 8.86 -15.91
N PRO A 40 0.97 8.78 -17.12
CA PRO A 40 1.28 7.48 -17.74
C PRO A 40 2.15 6.59 -16.86
N GLU A 41 3.13 7.16 -16.16
CA GLU A 41 4.02 6.40 -15.29
C GLU A 41 3.24 5.69 -14.18
N PHE A 42 2.24 6.37 -13.64
CA PHE A 42 1.40 5.78 -12.58
C PHE A 42 0.59 4.62 -13.11
N ARG A 43 0.00 4.76 -14.30
CA ARG A 43 -0.77 3.68 -14.93
C ARG A 43 0.12 2.49 -15.25
N LYS A 44 1.32 2.74 -15.75
CA LYS A 44 2.27 1.67 -16.06
C LYS A 44 2.68 0.92 -14.80
N TRP A 45 2.96 1.66 -13.72
CA TRP A 45 3.27 1.05 -12.45
C TRP A 45 2.12 0.18 -11.95
N ALA A 46 0.91 0.69 -11.98
CA ALA A 46 -0.28 -0.03 -11.50
C ALA A 46 -0.48 -1.33 -12.29
N SER A 47 -0.35 -1.28 -13.61
CA SER A 47 -0.48 -2.47 -14.45
C SER A 47 0.58 -3.51 -14.11
N GLY A 48 1.81 -3.08 -13.82
CA GLY A 48 2.88 -4.00 -13.46
C GLY A 48 2.76 -4.55 -12.05
N ALA A 49 2.10 -3.85 -11.16
CA ALA A 49 1.97 -4.25 -9.75
C ALA A 49 0.73 -5.10 -9.47
N LEU A 50 -0.33 -4.94 -10.26
CA LEU A 50 -1.59 -5.67 -10.04
C LEU A 50 -1.44 -7.19 -10.01
N PRO A 51 -0.60 -7.82 -10.86
CA PRO A 51 -0.44 -9.28 -10.79
C PRO A 51 -0.04 -9.79 -9.42
N ALA A 52 0.78 -9.03 -8.68
CA ALA A 52 1.16 -9.42 -7.32
C ALA A 52 -0.05 -9.44 -6.39
N CYS A 53 -0.99 -8.50 -6.59
CA CYS A 53 -2.23 -8.48 -5.81
C CYS A 53 -3.11 -9.69 -6.11
N TYR A 54 -3.17 -10.09 -7.39
CA TYR A 54 -3.99 -11.24 -7.79
C TYR A 54 -3.43 -12.57 -7.30
N ALA A 55 -2.14 -12.60 -6.97
CA ALA A 55 -1.50 -13.81 -6.46
C ALA A 55 -1.85 -14.11 -5.01
N VAL A 56 -2.40 -13.15 -4.26
CA VAL A 56 -2.80 -13.37 -2.88
C VAL A 56 -4.30 -13.67 -2.81
N ARG A 57 -4.70 -14.29 -1.70
CA ARG A 57 -6.10 -14.70 -1.52
C ARG A 57 -6.98 -13.48 -1.27
N ARG A 58 -7.96 -13.27 -2.15
CA ARG A 58 -8.88 -12.16 -2.05
C ARG A 58 -9.90 -12.36 -0.93
N GLY A 59 -10.35 -11.24 -0.37
CA GLY A 59 -11.41 -11.26 0.64
C GLY A 59 -10.97 -11.75 2.00
N THR A 60 -9.67 -11.97 2.20
CA THR A 60 -9.17 -12.45 3.48
C THR A 60 -9.07 -11.33 4.52
N VAL A 61 -8.67 -10.15 4.09
CA VAL A 61 -8.47 -9.00 4.99
C VAL A 61 -9.83 -8.40 5.35
N LYS A 62 -10.04 -8.16 6.63
CA LYS A 62 -11.31 -7.66 7.16
C LYS A 62 -11.26 -6.16 7.41
N ALA A 63 -12.44 -5.53 7.52
CA ALA A 63 -12.54 -4.13 7.93
C ALA A 63 -11.87 -3.94 9.29
N GLY A 64 -11.33 -2.75 9.52
CA GLY A 64 -10.53 -2.50 10.71
C GLY A 64 -9.09 -2.94 10.55
N TYR A 65 -8.65 -3.16 9.31
CA TYR A 65 -7.29 -3.59 9.03
C TYR A 65 -6.29 -2.47 9.33
N ARG A 66 -5.04 -2.88 9.53
CA ARG A 66 -3.91 -1.98 9.66
C ARG A 66 -2.95 -2.27 8.51
N LEU A 67 -2.54 -1.22 7.81
CA LEU A 67 -1.59 -1.31 6.70
C LEU A 67 -0.30 -0.61 7.10
N HIS A 68 0.81 -1.32 7.04
CA HIS A 68 2.12 -0.77 7.29
C HIS A 68 3.01 -0.97 6.07
N LEU A 69 3.61 0.12 5.59
CA LEU A 69 4.47 0.11 4.41
C LEU A 69 5.92 0.29 4.82
N VAL A 70 6.80 -0.56 4.28
CA VAL A 70 8.24 -0.42 4.48
C VAL A 70 8.83 -0.05 3.12
N LEU A 71 9.31 1.18 3.03
CA LEU A 71 9.82 1.77 1.80
C LEU A 71 11.34 1.64 1.75
N PRO A 72 11.95 1.74 0.55
CA PRO A 72 13.41 1.68 0.46
C PRO A 72 14.08 2.75 1.30
N GLY A 73 15.17 2.39 1.98
CA GLY A 73 15.89 3.35 2.81
C GLY A 73 16.52 4.48 2.01
N ASN A 74 16.84 4.23 0.75
CA ASN A 74 17.46 5.22 -0.16
C ASN A 74 16.44 5.92 -1.06
N MET A 75 15.14 5.75 -0.79
CA MET A 75 14.09 6.35 -1.61
C MET A 75 14.18 7.88 -1.55
N ARG A 76 14.02 8.52 -2.70
CA ARG A 76 13.93 9.97 -2.79
C ARG A 76 12.47 10.40 -2.62
N GLY A 77 12.26 11.57 -2.04
CA GLY A 77 10.95 12.14 -1.87
C GLY A 77 10.31 11.76 -0.54
N ASP A 78 9.10 12.21 -0.35
CA ASP A 78 8.41 12.06 0.92
C ASP A 78 7.71 10.70 1.03
N ILE A 79 7.71 10.16 2.23
CA ILE A 79 7.06 8.89 2.54
C ILE A 79 5.57 8.96 2.22
N ASP A 80 4.90 10.03 2.63
CA ASP A 80 3.45 10.15 2.48
C ASP A 80 2.99 10.17 1.02
N ASN A 81 3.86 10.60 0.09
CA ASN A 81 3.53 10.58 -1.33
C ASN A 81 3.45 9.17 -1.92
N ARG A 82 3.86 8.16 -1.17
CA ARG A 82 3.83 6.76 -1.62
C ARG A 82 2.71 5.96 -0.95
N ILE A 83 2.10 6.49 0.10
CA ILE A 83 1.08 5.77 0.86
C ILE A 83 -0.19 5.60 0.04
N LYS A 84 -0.74 6.70 -0.45
CA LYS A 84 -2.03 6.69 -1.14
C LYS A 84 -2.03 5.81 -2.40
N PRO A 85 -1.05 5.95 -3.31
CA PRO A 85 -1.05 5.10 -4.50
C PRO A 85 -0.92 3.61 -4.15
N THR A 86 -0.15 3.26 -3.13
CA THR A 86 0.00 1.86 -2.72
C THR A 86 -1.31 1.31 -2.16
N GLN A 87 -1.96 2.07 -1.27
CA GLN A 87 -3.23 1.66 -0.69
C GLN A 87 -4.31 1.52 -1.76
N ASP A 88 -4.40 2.48 -2.66
CA ASP A 88 -5.38 2.45 -3.76
C ASP A 88 -5.19 1.22 -4.64
N LEU A 89 -3.94 0.86 -4.92
CA LEU A 89 -3.65 -0.33 -5.71
C LEU A 89 -4.11 -1.60 -5.01
N LEU A 90 -3.85 -1.70 -3.71
CA LEU A 90 -4.25 -2.87 -2.92
C LEU A 90 -5.77 -3.01 -2.86
N VAL A 91 -6.49 -1.91 -2.78
CA VAL A 91 -7.95 -1.92 -2.83
C VAL A 91 -8.43 -2.34 -4.22
N LYS A 92 -7.87 -1.75 -5.26
CA LYS A 92 -8.24 -2.08 -6.64
C LYS A 92 -7.94 -3.53 -6.97
N GLY A 93 -6.85 -4.06 -6.46
CA GLY A 93 -6.44 -5.45 -6.68
C GLY A 93 -7.19 -6.48 -5.85
N GLY A 94 -8.09 -6.03 -4.97
CA GLY A 94 -8.91 -6.92 -4.16
C GLY A 94 -8.20 -7.46 -2.92
N VAL A 95 -7.03 -6.95 -2.58
CA VAL A 95 -6.30 -7.36 -1.37
C VAL A 95 -6.94 -6.75 -0.13
N LEU A 96 -7.28 -5.47 -0.20
CA LEU A 96 -7.89 -4.74 0.91
C LEU A 96 -9.36 -4.45 0.62
N PRO A 97 -10.20 -4.41 1.66
CA PRO A 97 -11.51 -3.75 1.51
C PRO A 97 -11.29 -2.25 1.32
N ASP A 98 -12.35 -1.51 1.12
CA ASP A 98 -12.27 -0.07 0.86
C ASP A 98 -11.33 0.62 1.86
N ASP A 99 -10.64 1.67 1.42
CA ASP A 99 -9.71 2.43 2.26
C ASP A 99 -10.39 3.07 3.47
N LYS A 100 -11.68 3.36 3.39
CA LYS A 100 -12.46 3.89 4.51
C LYS A 100 -12.57 2.91 5.67
N HIS A 101 -12.26 1.64 5.46
CA HIS A 101 -12.34 0.60 6.49
C HIS A 101 -11.00 0.36 7.19
N ALA A 102 -9.98 1.15 6.88
CA ALA A 102 -8.69 1.05 7.55
C ALA A 102 -8.77 1.58 8.97
N ALA A 103 -8.22 0.83 9.91
CA ALA A 103 -8.07 1.31 11.29
C ALA A 103 -6.81 2.18 11.40
N ALA A 104 -5.78 1.86 10.64
CA ALA A 104 -4.53 2.60 10.66
C ALA A 104 -3.77 2.36 9.37
N VAL A 105 -3.04 3.39 8.95
CA VAL A 105 -2.10 3.30 7.83
C VAL A 105 -0.82 3.99 8.29
N SER A 106 0.32 3.31 8.13
CA SER A 106 1.61 3.84 8.53
C SER A 106 2.66 3.47 7.50
N ALA A 107 3.77 4.19 7.53
CA ALA A 107 4.87 3.92 6.61
C ALA A 107 6.18 4.32 7.26
N GLU A 108 7.25 3.62 6.86
CA GLU A 108 8.60 3.92 7.34
C GLU A 108 9.61 3.60 6.24
N ARG A 109 10.81 4.13 6.37
CA ARG A 109 11.94 3.73 5.53
C ARG A 109 12.60 2.52 6.17
N GLY A 110 12.78 1.48 5.37
CA GLY A 110 13.46 0.27 5.82
C GLY A 110 14.95 0.32 5.53
N VAL A 111 15.56 -0.86 5.52
CA VAL A 111 17.01 -0.99 5.25
C VAL A 111 17.29 -1.47 3.83
N HIS A 112 16.26 -1.94 3.10
CA HIS A 112 16.46 -2.42 1.74
C HIS A 112 16.67 -1.26 0.77
N ARG A 113 17.31 -1.53 -0.36
CA ARG A 113 17.57 -0.54 -1.39
C ARG A 113 16.86 -0.83 -2.70
N GLU A 114 16.30 -2.01 -2.84
CA GLU A 114 15.53 -2.38 -4.03
C GLU A 114 14.30 -1.48 -4.16
N PRO A 115 13.89 -1.13 -5.39
CA PRO A 115 12.75 -0.22 -5.58
C PRO A 115 11.42 -0.96 -5.40
N VAL A 116 11.19 -1.42 -4.19
CA VAL A 116 9.98 -2.15 -3.82
C VAL A 116 9.44 -1.62 -2.50
N VAL A 117 8.14 -1.78 -2.30
CA VAL A 117 7.49 -1.50 -1.03
C VAL A 117 6.97 -2.83 -0.45
N HIS A 118 7.33 -3.08 0.80
CA HIS A 118 6.80 -4.24 1.53
C HIS A 118 5.56 -3.81 2.28
N CYS A 119 4.44 -4.45 1.99
CA CYS A 119 3.16 -4.12 2.60
C CYS A 119 2.83 -5.19 3.64
N ILE A 120 2.64 -4.77 4.88
CA ILE A 120 2.31 -5.64 5.99
C ILE A 120 0.90 -5.29 6.44
N ILE A 121 -0.01 -6.25 6.34
CA ILE A 121 -1.42 -6.04 6.62
C ILE A 121 -1.83 -6.94 7.78
N THR A 122 -2.42 -6.35 8.80
CA THR A 122 -2.94 -7.10 9.95
C THR A 122 -4.40 -6.71 10.18
N TRP A 123 -5.15 -7.61 10.78
CA TRP A 123 -6.55 -7.36 11.11
C TRP A 123 -6.96 -8.27 12.26
N SER A 124 -8.15 -8.05 12.81
CA SER A 124 -8.68 -8.87 13.88
C SER A 124 -9.72 -9.83 13.32
N GLU A 125 -9.67 -11.09 13.73
CA GLU A 125 -10.70 -12.06 13.41
C GLU A 125 -11.89 -11.96 14.37
N ASP A 126 -11.71 -11.28 15.50
CA ASP A 126 -12.76 -11.19 16.49
C ASP A 126 -13.85 -10.23 16.03
N PRO A 127 -15.11 -10.67 16.01
CA PRO A 127 -16.21 -9.76 15.71
C PRO A 127 -16.38 -8.80 16.88
N CYS A 128 -16.35 -7.50 16.58
CA CYS A 128 -16.53 -6.48 17.61
C CYS A 128 -17.83 -5.75 17.40
#